data_8902e518cc695d7654682dfb5e64c789
#
_entry.id   8902e518cc695d7654682dfb5e64c789
#
_cell.length_a   1.000
_cell.length_b   1.000
_cell.length_c   1.000
_cell.angle_alpha   90.00
_cell.angle_beta   90.00
_cell.angle_gamma   90.00
#
_symmetry.space_group_name_H-M   'P 1'
#
loop_
_entity.id
_entity.type
_entity.pdbx_description
1 polymer ?
#
loop_
_entity_poly.entity_id
_entity_poly.type
_entity_poly.pdbx_seq_one_letter_code
_entity_poly.pdbx_strand_id
1 'polypeptide(L)'
;GLDSNGGLYVTGGTVTVCGPTSGGDGALDYSGDGVITGGTVVALGSQSMAQNFDANSTQASVLVNFDNAIAAGAVMTVQDEDGNEILRVTGTKQAQCMVISSPDLAVGKTYTILADGEQVTTFEAAMSTETGSGFGGFRGFGSGMQKPDGQPGSDGTEPPELPDGARTGADPLRGGI
;
A
#
# COMPACT_ATOMS: atom_id res chain seq x y z
N GLY A 1 5.31 -7.61 -6.07
CA GLY A 1 5.50 -6.36 -5.38
C GLY A 1 6.78 -6.34 -4.56
N LEU A 2 7.05 -5.21 -3.96
CA LEU A 2 7.96 -5.13 -2.82
C LEU A 2 7.16 -5.48 -1.58
N ASP A 3 7.50 -6.57 -0.93
CA ASP A 3 6.78 -7.12 0.23
C ASP A 3 7.73 -7.18 1.42
N SER A 4 7.31 -6.59 2.55
CA SER A 4 8.07 -6.55 3.79
C SER A 4 7.16 -6.71 5.01
N ASN A 5 7.41 -7.71 5.84
CA ASN A 5 6.77 -7.84 7.16
C ASN A 5 7.26 -6.80 8.18
N GLY A 6 8.14 -5.90 7.77
CA GLY A 6 8.68 -4.78 8.54
C GLY A 6 8.53 -3.47 7.77
N GLY A 7 9.50 -2.58 7.88
CA GLY A 7 9.52 -1.31 7.15
C GLY A 7 10.09 -1.46 5.74
N LEU A 8 9.75 -0.50 4.88
CA LEU A 8 10.27 -0.31 3.54
C LEU A 8 10.96 1.06 3.45
N TYR A 9 12.27 1.07 3.24
CA TYR A 9 13.05 2.30 3.23
C TYR A 9 13.78 2.45 1.90
N VAL A 10 13.54 3.56 1.18
CA VAL A 10 14.21 3.90 -0.07
C VAL A 10 15.00 5.19 0.12
N THR A 11 16.32 5.09 -0.06
CA THR A 11 17.25 6.22 0.16
C THR A 11 17.95 6.69 -1.12
N GLY A 12 17.70 6.01 -2.25
CA GLY A 12 18.33 6.34 -3.53
C GLY A 12 18.13 5.24 -4.57
N GLY A 13 18.69 5.45 -5.75
CA GLY A 13 18.60 4.52 -6.87
C GLY A 13 17.31 4.63 -7.66
N THR A 14 17.06 3.65 -8.53
CA THR A 14 15.85 3.57 -9.34
C THR A 14 15.17 2.22 -9.13
N VAL A 15 13.92 2.23 -8.76
CA VAL A 15 13.10 1.04 -8.49
C VAL A 15 11.87 1.07 -9.38
N THR A 16 11.69 0.05 -10.20
CA THR A 16 10.46 -0.18 -10.96
C THR A 16 9.86 -1.52 -10.56
N VAL A 17 8.60 -1.49 -10.15
CA VAL A 17 7.86 -2.67 -9.71
C VAL A 17 6.59 -2.82 -10.53
N CYS A 18 6.37 -4.02 -11.07
CA CYS A 18 5.07 -4.43 -11.61
C CYS A 18 4.50 -5.50 -10.67
N GLY A 19 3.66 -5.06 -9.77
CA GLY A 19 3.06 -5.87 -8.72
C GLY A 19 1.93 -6.77 -9.20
N PRO A 20 1.12 -7.30 -8.27
CA PRO A 20 -0.07 -8.08 -8.58
C PRO A 20 -1.07 -7.27 -9.41
N THR A 21 -1.85 -7.94 -10.25
CA THR A 21 -2.94 -7.34 -11.04
C THR A 21 -4.30 -7.44 -10.36
N SER A 22 -4.38 -8.24 -9.30
CA SER A 22 -5.58 -8.47 -8.48
C SER A 22 -5.19 -9.14 -7.17
N GLY A 23 -6.13 -9.24 -6.23
CA GLY A 23 -5.94 -9.94 -4.96
C GLY A 23 -5.68 -9.02 -3.78
N GLY A 24 -5.14 -9.58 -2.69
CA GLY A 24 -4.92 -8.90 -1.42
C GLY A 24 -3.56 -8.22 -1.26
N ASP A 25 -2.70 -8.21 -2.30
CA ASP A 25 -1.36 -7.65 -2.22
C ASP A 25 -1.24 -6.40 -3.09
N GLY A 26 -0.45 -5.43 -2.64
CA GLY A 26 -0.09 -4.22 -3.36
C GLY A 26 1.20 -4.36 -4.19
N ALA A 27 1.50 -3.34 -5.01
CA ALA A 27 2.81 -3.22 -5.64
C ALA A 27 3.88 -2.89 -4.59
N LEU A 28 3.53 -2.08 -3.60
CA LEU A 28 4.24 -1.92 -2.33
C LEU A 28 3.35 -2.55 -1.26
N ASP A 29 3.93 -3.39 -0.41
CA ASP A 29 3.27 -4.07 0.68
C ASP A 29 4.22 -4.14 1.88
N TYR A 30 3.88 -3.44 2.96
CA TYR A 30 4.71 -3.39 4.15
C TYR A 30 3.86 -3.20 5.40
N SER A 31 4.31 -3.77 6.52
CA SER A 31 3.58 -3.73 7.79
C SER A 31 4.07 -2.65 8.76
N GLY A 32 5.30 -2.15 8.56
CA GLY A 32 5.90 -1.08 9.35
C GLY A 32 5.88 0.26 8.62
N ASP A 33 6.94 1.06 8.78
CA ASP A 33 7.07 2.35 8.13
C ASP A 33 7.51 2.20 6.66
N GLY A 34 6.85 2.92 5.74
CA GLY A 34 7.26 3.07 4.35
C GLY A 34 7.86 4.45 4.10
N VAL A 35 9.17 4.56 4.04
CA VAL A 35 9.84 5.88 3.97
C VAL A 35 10.69 6.01 2.72
N ILE A 36 10.51 7.12 2.00
CA ILE A 36 11.39 7.51 0.90
C ILE A 36 12.10 8.84 1.21
N THR A 37 13.42 8.83 1.09
CA THR A 37 14.26 10.01 1.32
C THR A 37 15.10 10.38 0.09
N GLY A 38 15.05 9.55 -0.97
CA GLY A 38 15.74 9.79 -2.22
C GLY A 38 15.55 8.67 -3.22
N GLY A 39 15.86 8.92 -4.48
CA GLY A 39 15.74 7.97 -5.57
C GLY A 39 14.42 8.10 -6.35
N THR A 40 14.28 7.27 -7.38
CA THR A 40 13.06 7.21 -8.20
C THR A 40 12.37 5.87 -7.99
N VAL A 41 11.10 5.91 -7.62
CA VAL A 41 10.26 4.71 -7.46
C VAL A 41 9.05 4.82 -8.36
N VAL A 42 8.79 3.77 -9.13
CA VAL A 42 7.54 3.55 -9.85
C VAL A 42 7.03 2.17 -9.50
N ALA A 43 5.88 2.11 -8.84
CA ALA A 43 5.25 0.85 -8.51
C ALA A 43 3.85 0.79 -9.15
N LEU A 44 3.67 -0.14 -10.06
CA LEU A 44 2.45 -0.37 -10.83
C LEU A 44 1.74 -1.61 -10.29
N GLY A 45 0.43 -1.56 -10.08
CA GLY A 45 -0.28 -2.72 -9.56
C GLY A 45 -1.79 -2.60 -9.53
N SER A 46 -2.40 -3.45 -8.70
CA SER A 46 -3.82 -3.41 -8.37
C SER A 46 -4.12 -2.23 -7.44
N GLN A 47 -5.30 -1.64 -7.55
CA GLN A 47 -5.82 -0.64 -6.59
C GLN A 47 -6.13 -1.28 -5.22
N SER A 48 -6.41 -2.59 -5.22
CA SER A 48 -6.66 -3.32 -3.98
C SER A 48 -5.38 -3.39 -3.15
N MET A 49 -5.45 -2.95 -1.90
CA MET A 49 -4.30 -2.93 -0.98
C MET A 49 -3.10 -2.09 -1.45
N ALA A 50 -3.32 -1.15 -2.38
CA ALA A 50 -2.26 -0.25 -2.80
C ALA A 50 -1.81 0.64 -1.63
N GLN A 51 -0.51 0.71 -1.40
CA GLN A 51 0.12 1.56 -0.38
C GLN A 51 1.01 2.60 -1.04
N ASN A 52 1.04 3.80 -0.46
CA ASN A 52 2.01 4.85 -0.77
C ASN A 52 3.06 4.91 0.35
N PHE A 53 4.13 5.64 0.17
CA PHE A 53 5.07 5.96 1.27
C PHE A 53 4.41 6.85 2.32
N ASP A 54 4.89 6.76 3.55
CA ASP A 54 4.33 7.47 4.70
C ASP A 54 4.72 8.95 4.74
N ALA A 55 3.97 9.72 5.51
CA ALA A 55 4.14 11.17 5.66
C ALA A 55 5.47 11.60 6.31
N ASN A 56 6.21 10.68 6.93
CA ASN A 56 7.56 10.91 7.46
C ASN A 56 8.67 10.82 6.39
N SER A 57 8.31 10.57 5.13
CA SER A 57 9.19 10.69 3.97
C SER A 57 9.64 12.13 3.77
N THR A 58 10.83 12.34 3.21
CA THR A 58 11.37 13.67 2.87
C THR A 58 11.32 13.98 1.38
N GLN A 59 10.79 13.09 0.58
CA GLN A 59 10.57 13.22 -0.85
C GLN A 59 9.10 13.05 -1.19
N ALA A 60 8.60 13.83 -2.16
CA ALA A 60 7.22 13.70 -2.63
C ALA A 60 6.93 12.29 -3.14
N SER A 61 5.78 11.75 -2.75
CA SER A 61 5.28 10.49 -3.28
C SER A 61 3.76 10.53 -3.43
N VAL A 62 3.27 10.02 -4.55
CA VAL A 62 1.84 10.05 -4.88
C VAL A 62 1.39 8.66 -5.32
N LEU A 63 0.29 8.19 -4.72
CA LEU A 63 -0.46 7.04 -5.21
C LEU A 63 -1.57 7.56 -6.13
N VAL A 64 -1.53 7.18 -7.39
CA VAL A 64 -2.51 7.56 -8.41
C VAL A 64 -3.31 6.33 -8.80
N ASN A 65 -4.63 6.38 -8.59
CA ASN A 65 -5.56 5.35 -9.03
C ASN A 65 -6.10 5.71 -10.42
N PHE A 66 -6.18 4.74 -11.32
CA PHE A 66 -6.69 4.92 -12.68
C PHE A 66 -8.16 4.53 -12.77
N ASP A 67 -8.96 5.32 -13.48
CA ASP A 67 -10.37 4.99 -13.73
C ASP A 67 -10.52 3.73 -14.58
N ASN A 68 -9.60 3.52 -15.51
CA ASN A 68 -9.51 2.31 -16.32
C ASN A 68 -8.13 1.68 -16.17
N ALA A 69 -8.09 0.36 -16.14
CA ALA A 69 -6.82 -0.35 -16.06
C ALA A 69 -5.96 -0.12 -17.30
N ILE A 70 -4.68 0.19 -17.09
CA ILE A 70 -3.68 0.35 -18.14
C ILE A 70 -3.20 -1.03 -18.57
N ALA A 71 -3.15 -1.29 -19.87
CA ALA A 71 -2.77 -2.58 -20.41
C ALA A 71 -1.30 -2.93 -20.14
N ALA A 72 -0.99 -4.22 -20.07
CA ALA A 72 0.39 -4.70 -20.08
C ALA A 72 1.09 -4.29 -21.39
N GLY A 73 2.34 -3.85 -21.29
CA GLY A 73 3.14 -3.37 -22.43
C GLY A 73 2.98 -1.89 -22.74
N ALA A 74 2.00 -1.20 -22.15
CA ALA A 74 1.83 0.24 -22.34
C ALA A 74 3.04 1.02 -21.82
N VAL A 75 3.45 2.02 -22.58
CA VAL A 75 4.49 2.98 -22.19
C VAL A 75 3.83 4.12 -21.42
N MET A 76 4.11 4.17 -20.13
CA MET A 76 3.62 5.25 -19.28
C MET A 76 4.65 6.34 -19.17
N THR A 77 4.22 7.58 -19.34
CA THR A 77 5.05 8.78 -19.27
C THR A 77 4.44 9.75 -18.29
N VAL A 78 5.27 10.36 -17.44
CA VAL A 78 4.88 11.46 -16.57
C VAL A 78 5.51 12.74 -17.11
N GLN A 79 4.68 13.76 -17.31
CA GLN A 79 5.11 15.06 -17.82
C GLN A 79 4.75 16.16 -16.84
N ASP A 80 5.58 17.21 -16.82
CA ASP A 80 5.29 18.45 -16.11
C ASP A 80 4.27 19.33 -16.86
N GLU A 81 3.98 20.52 -16.31
CA GLU A 81 3.05 21.49 -16.88
C GLU A 81 3.51 22.05 -18.25
N ASP A 82 4.80 22.01 -18.55
CA ASP A 82 5.39 22.46 -19.81
C ASP A 82 5.48 21.31 -20.84
N GLY A 83 5.04 20.10 -20.49
CA GLY A 83 5.09 18.90 -21.33
C GLY A 83 6.45 18.22 -21.37
N ASN A 84 7.38 18.58 -20.49
CA ASN A 84 8.67 17.89 -20.39
C ASN A 84 8.47 16.54 -19.72
N GLU A 85 9.11 15.51 -20.27
CA GLU A 85 9.09 14.17 -19.69
C GLU A 85 9.97 14.13 -18.43
N ILE A 86 9.32 13.81 -17.29
CA ILE A 86 9.98 13.63 -16.00
C ILE A 86 10.36 12.17 -15.82
N LEU A 87 9.53 11.24 -16.31
CA LEU A 87 9.70 9.82 -16.11
C LEU A 87 9.00 9.03 -17.21
N ARG A 88 9.63 7.90 -17.59
CA ARG A 88 9.06 6.93 -18.51
C ARG A 88 9.25 5.52 -17.97
N VAL A 89 8.19 4.71 -18.04
CA VAL A 89 8.22 3.31 -17.65
C VAL A 89 7.32 2.48 -18.55
N THR A 90 7.71 1.23 -18.81
CA THR A 90 6.84 0.27 -19.49
C THR A 90 6.31 -0.74 -18.49
N GLY A 91 5.00 -0.80 -18.30
CA GLY A 91 4.36 -1.75 -17.42
C GLY A 91 4.38 -3.15 -18.02
N THR A 92 5.03 -4.12 -17.39
CA THR A 92 5.06 -5.51 -17.86
C THR A 92 3.76 -6.28 -17.57
N LYS A 93 2.90 -5.70 -16.74
CA LYS A 93 1.57 -6.22 -16.36
C LYS A 93 0.54 -5.11 -16.45
N GLN A 94 -0.74 -5.49 -16.48
CA GLN A 94 -1.85 -4.56 -16.32
C GLN A 94 -1.73 -3.81 -14.99
N ALA A 95 -2.02 -2.52 -14.99
CA ALA A 95 -1.99 -1.68 -13.80
C ALA A 95 -3.30 -0.92 -13.60
N GLN A 96 -3.77 -0.85 -12.36
CA GLN A 96 -4.92 -0.06 -11.93
C GLN A 96 -4.50 1.15 -11.09
N CYS A 97 -3.27 1.15 -10.60
CA CYS A 97 -2.67 2.26 -9.89
C CYS A 97 -1.17 2.37 -10.15
N MET A 98 -0.63 3.51 -9.78
CA MET A 98 0.80 3.82 -9.85
C MET A 98 1.20 4.59 -8.60
N VAL A 99 2.18 4.07 -7.88
CA VAL A 99 2.92 4.88 -6.89
C VAL A 99 4.13 5.46 -7.59
N ILE A 100 4.28 6.77 -7.47
CA ILE A 100 5.39 7.50 -8.06
C ILE A 100 6.08 8.36 -7.03
N SER A 101 7.39 8.31 -7.00
CA SER A 101 8.25 9.23 -6.27
C SER A 101 9.52 9.48 -7.07
N SER A 102 9.92 10.73 -7.20
CA SER A 102 11.14 11.17 -7.89
C SER A 102 11.63 12.46 -7.27
N PRO A 103 12.94 12.72 -7.24
CA PRO A 103 13.47 14.03 -6.86
C PRO A 103 13.04 15.16 -7.82
N ASP A 104 12.58 14.81 -9.02
CA ASP A 104 12.09 15.77 -10.02
C ASP A 104 10.61 16.15 -9.81
N LEU A 105 9.93 15.54 -8.85
CA LEU A 105 8.57 15.90 -8.46
C LEU A 105 8.59 17.04 -7.44
N ALA A 106 8.29 18.25 -7.88
CA ALA A 106 8.20 19.42 -7.02
C ALA A 106 6.81 19.48 -6.35
N VAL A 107 6.78 19.55 -5.03
CA VAL A 107 5.55 19.68 -4.24
C VAL A 107 4.72 20.89 -4.70
N GLY A 108 3.42 20.70 -4.88
CA GLY A 108 2.46 21.72 -5.33
C GLY A 108 2.46 21.95 -6.84
N LYS A 109 3.20 21.14 -7.62
CA LYS A 109 3.15 21.15 -9.08
C LYS A 109 2.24 20.06 -9.61
N THR A 110 1.59 20.36 -10.74
CA THR A 110 0.73 19.41 -11.45
C THR A 110 1.53 18.64 -12.49
N TYR A 111 1.26 17.36 -12.58
CA TYR A 111 1.86 16.45 -13.55
C TYR A 111 0.79 15.67 -14.28
N THR A 112 1.08 15.30 -15.52
CA THR A 112 0.21 14.50 -16.38
C THR A 112 0.78 13.11 -16.57
N ILE A 113 -0.04 12.09 -16.40
CA ILE A 113 0.28 10.71 -16.76
C ILE A 113 -0.32 10.40 -18.13
N LEU A 114 0.51 9.92 -19.05
CA LEU A 114 0.11 9.43 -20.35
C LEU A 114 0.37 7.93 -20.42
N ALA A 115 -0.48 7.20 -21.17
CA ALA A 115 -0.24 5.83 -21.58
C ALA A 115 -0.25 5.78 -23.12
N ASP A 116 0.83 5.29 -23.72
CA ASP A 116 1.03 5.26 -25.17
C ASP A 116 0.78 6.62 -25.86
N GLY A 117 1.07 7.72 -25.15
CA GLY A 117 0.92 9.09 -25.60
C GLY A 117 -0.47 9.70 -25.39
N GLU A 118 -1.44 8.94 -24.91
CA GLU A 118 -2.76 9.44 -24.54
C GLU A 118 -2.83 9.79 -23.06
N GLN A 119 -3.43 10.93 -22.71
CA GLN A 119 -3.58 11.35 -21.32
C GLN A 119 -4.52 10.42 -20.58
N VAL A 120 -4.04 9.89 -19.46
CA VAL A 120 -4.81 9.05 -18.54
C VAL A 120 -5.41 9.89 -17.43
N THR A 121 -4.56 10.68 -16.75
CA THR A 121 -4.97 11.50 -15.60
C THR A 121 -3.92 12.56 -15.29
N THR A 122 -4.24 13.44 -14.35
CA THR A 122 -3.31 14.41 -13.75
C THR A 122 -3.25 14.23 -12.24
N PHE A 123 -2.15 14.63 -11.63
CA PHE A 123 -2.02 14.65 -10.18
C PHE A 123 -1.18 15.86 -9.73
N GLU A 124 -1.40 16.33 -8.52
CA GLU A 124 -0.55 17.29 -7.86
C GLU A 124 0.47 16.58 -6.98
N ALA A 125 1.74 16.91 -7.13
CA ALA A 125 2.80 16.32 -6.30
C ALA A 125 2.71 16.87 -4.88
N ALA A 126 2.70 15.98 -3.90
CA ALA A 126 2.66 16.32 -2.49
C ALA A 126 3.45 15.29 -1.67
N MET A 127 3.67 15.64 -0.40
CA MET A 127 4.26 14.70 0.54
C MET A 127 3.20 13.65 0.91
N SER A 128 3.37 12.42 0.41
CA SER A 128 2.48 11.30 0.67
C SER A 128 0.99 11.60 0.43
N THR A 129 0.56 11.62 -0.81
CA THR A 129 -0.86 11.77 -1.18
C THR A 129 -1.37 10.61 -2.00
N GLU A 130 -2.70 10.46 -2.00
CA GLU A 130 -3.45 9.56 -2.86
C GLU A 130 -4.42 10.37 -3.71
N THR A 131 -4.46 10.13 -5.01
CA THR A 131 -5.38 10.77 -5.96
C THR A 131 -6.03 9.73 -6.87
N GLY A 132 -7.26 10.03 -7.30
CA GLY A 132 -8.03 9.16 -8.20
C GLY A 132 -9.27 8.55 -7.54
N SER A 133 -10.16 7.99 -8.36
CA SER A 133 -11.41 7.36 -7.95
C SER A 133 -11.16 5.91 -7.51
N GLY A 134 -10.57 5.70 -6.36
CA GLY A 134 -10.36 4.36 -5.80
C GLY A 134 -11.02 4.23 -4.42
N PHE A 135 -11.60 3.08 -4.16
CA PHE A 135 -12.20 2.73 -2.87
C PHE A 135 -11.13 2.82 -1.78
N GLY A 136 -11.38 3.67 -0.78
CA GLY A 136 -10.45 4.08 0.25
C GLY A 136 -9.56 2.97 0.80
N GLY A 137 -8.27 3.21 0.73
CA GLY A 137 -7.28 2.46 1.45
C GLY A 137 -7.61 2.45 2.95
N PHE A 138 -7.43 1.32 3.55
CA PHE A 138 -7.54 1.13 5.00
C PHE A 138 -6.55 2.10 5.66
N ARG A 139 -7.06 3.21 6.17
CA ARG A 139 -6.26 4.13 6.98
C ARG A 139 -5.75 3.33 8.17
N GLY A 140 -4.44 3.20 8.26
CA GLY A 140 -3.77 2.65 9.41
C GLY A 140 -4.33 3.28 10.68
N PHE A 141 -4.71 2.44 11.63
CA PHE A 141 -5.08 2.84 12.98
C PHE A 141 -3.83 3.43 13.68
N GLY A 142 -3.59 4.72 13.45
CA GLY A 142 -2.64 5.51 14.20
C GLY A 142 -3.27 6.00 15.50
N SER A 143 -2.79 5.46 16.58
CA SER A 143 -2.80 5.91 17.98
C SER A 143 -3.47 7.25 18.29
N GLY A 144 -4.56 7.22 19.07
CA GLY A 144 -5.10 8.42 19.68
C GLY A 144 -6.51 8.26 20.24
N MET A 145 -6.84 7.15 20.91
CA MET A 145 -8.00 7.16 21.79
C MET A 145 -7.56 7.56 23.19
N GLN A 146 -7.74 8.83 23.48
CA GLN A 146 -7.78 9.37 24.83
C GLN A 146 -9.02 8.77 25.53
N LYS A 147 -8.77 8.02 26.58
CA LYS A 147 -9.77 7.39 27.43
C LYS A 147 -10.52 8.49 28.18
N PRO A 148 -11.84 8.59 28.16
CA PRO A 148 -12.55 9.44 29.10
C PRO A 148 -12.57 8.76 30.46
N ASP A 149 -12.11 9.49 31.49
CA ASP A 149 -12.21 9.11 32.87
C ASP A 149 -13.67 9.12 33.34
N GLY A 150 -14.03 8.09 34.09
CA GLY A 150 -15.05 8.15 35.11
C GLY A 150 -16.41 7.52 34.79
N GLN A 151 -16.61 6.30 35.24
CA GLN A 151 -17.64 5.94 36.26
C GLN A 151 -17.62 4.46 36.58
N PRO A 152 -17.69 4.05 37.90
CA PRO A 152 -17.80 2.65 38.26
C PRO A 152 -19.27 2.21 38.26
N GLY A 153 -19.56 1.15 37.54
CA GLY A 153 -20.87 0.49 37.53
C GLY A 153 -20.64 -1.02 37.61
N SER A 154 -20.90 -1.56 38.80
CA SER A 154 -21.03 -2.98 39.10
C SER A 154 -22.11 -3.63 38.22
N ASP A 155 -21.80 -4.73 37.58
CA ASP A 155 -22.70 -5.88 37.64
C ASP A 155 -21.94 -7.17 37.29
N GLY A 156 -22.01 -8.09 38.23
CA GLY A 156 -21.45 -9.41 38.11
C GLY A 156 -22.36 -10.31 37.29
N THR A 157 -21.77 -10.89 36.30
CA THR A 157 -22.25 -12.16 35.75
C THR A 157 -21.03 -13.00 35.40
N GLU A 158 -20.82 -14.00 36.23
CA GLU A 158 -19.90 -15.11 36.08
C GLU A 158 -20.19 -15.88 34.78
N PRO A 159 -19.18 -16.27 33.99
CA PRO A 159 -19.42 -17.11 32.83
C PRO A 159 -19.86 -18.51 33.26
N PRO A 160 -20.73 -19.18 32.50
CA PRO A 160 -21.25 -20.49 32.84
C PRO A 160 -20.14 -21.56 32.83
N GLU A 161 -20.10 -22.34 33.90
CA GLU A 161 -19.28 -23.55 34.04
C GLU A 161 -19.61 -24.57 32.95
N LEU A 162 -18.57 -25.12 32.34
CA LEU A 162 -18.67 -26.28 31.46
C LEU A 162 -18.97 -27.54 32.29
N PRO A 163 -19.88 -28.43 31.88
CA PRO A 163 -20.18 -29.63 32.61
C PRO A 163 -19.02 -30.63 32.62
N ASP A 164 -18.67 -31.03 33.80
CA ASP A 164 -17.75 -32.14 34.12
C ASP A 164 -18.34 -33.47 33.60
N GLY A 165 -17.54 -34.24 32.88
CA GLY A 165 -17.93 -35.62 32.66
C GLY A 165 -17.63 -36.20 31.30
N ALA A 166 -16.43 -36.77 31.14
CA ALA A 166 -16.20 -38.08 30.52
C ALA A 166 -14.70 -38.43 30.55
N ARG A 167 -14.26 -38.92 31.66
CA ARG A 167 -13.10 -39.84 31.70
C ARG A 167 -13.65 -41.27 31.51
N THR A 168 -13.17 -41.97 30.49
CA THR A 168 -12.95 -43.40 30.33
C THR A 168 -12.28 -43.56 28.98
N GLY A 169 -11.23 -44.23 28.78
CA GLY A 169 -10.48 -45.21 29.52
C GLY A 169 -9.54 -45.88 28.51
N ALA A 170 -8.43 -46.36 29.04
CA ALA A 170 -7.64 -47.44 28.48
C ALA A 170 -6.72 -47.21 27.29
N ASP A 171 -5.46 -46.93 27.59
CA ASP A 171 -4.34 -47.65 27.00
C ASP A 171 -4.50 -49.20 27.26
N PRO A 172 -4.15 -50.09 26.36
CA PRO A 172 -2.82 -50.62 26.31
C PRO A 172 -2.38 -51.11 24.88
N LEU A 173 -1.09 -51.07 24.58
CA LEU A 173 -0.30 -52.27 24.21
C LEU A 173 1.11 -51.85 23.77
N ARG A 174 1.96 -52.12 24.67
CA ARG A 174 3.37 -52.49 24.59
C ARG A 174 3.56 -53.81 23.82
N GLY A 175 4.64 -53.93 23.07
CA GLY A 175 5.27 -55.16 22.54
C GLY A 175 5.73 -54.88 21.11
N GLY A 176 6.98 -54.79 20.78
CA GLY A 176 8.09 -55.71 21.08
C GLY A 176 8.36 -56.53 19.82
N ILE A 177 9.35 -56.25 19.15
CA ILE A 177 10.54 -56.99 18.70
C ILE A 177 11.30 -56.11 17.72
#